data_33d2274f19f7c0ed3a630dc76d4bd5be
#
_entry.id   33d2274f19f7c0ed3a630dc76d4bd5be
#
_cell.length_a   1.000
_cell.length_b   1.000
_cell.length_c   1.000
_cell.angle_alpha   90.00
_cell.angle_beta   90.00
_cell.angle_gamma   90.00
#
_symmetry.space_group_name_H-M   'P 1'
#
loop_
_entity.id
_entity.type
_entity.pdbx_description
1 polymer ?
#
loop_
_entity_poly.entity_id
_entity_poly.type
_entity_poly.pdbx_seq_one_letter_code
_entity_poly.pdbx_strand_id
1 'polypeptide(L)'
;MAYAYTFGGLKMADKTNANIGFEKQLWDAACVLWGHIPAAEYRKVIIGLIFLRYISAAFEKRYNELVADGDGFEDDMDAYTMENVFFVPEEARWSTIASAAHTPEIGTVIDNAMRAIEADNKVLKNVLPKNYASPDLDKRVLGEVVDIFTNNIDMSDTEASEDLLGRTYEY
;
A
#
# COMPACT_ATOMS: atom_id res chain seq x y z
N MET A 1 -12.64 -11.22 19.15
CA MET A 1 -11.51 -12.02 19.68
C MET A 1 -11.01 -13.01 18.66
N ALA A 2 -11.86 -13.87 18.13
CA ALA A 2 -11.49 -14.83 17.10
C ALA A 2 -10.97 -14.20 15.81
N TYR A 3 -11.44 -13.03 15.48
CA TYR A 3 -11.04 -12.31 14.29
C TYR A 3 -9.58 -11.82 14.29
N ALA A 4 -8.95 -11.79 15.46
CA ALA A 4 -7.52 -11.46 15.54
C ALA A 4 -6.65 -12.44 14.74
N TYR A 5 -7.16 -13.62 14.48
CA TYR A 5 -6.47 -14.63 13.67
C TYR A 5 -6.76 -14.55 12.19
N THR A 6 -7.69 -13.71 11.77
CA THR A 6 -8.11 -13.59 10.37
C THR A 6 -7.03 -12.99 9.49
N PHE A 7 -6.17 -12.17 10.05
CA PHE A 7 -5.07 -11.52 9.35
C PHE A 7 -3.72 -12.03 9.83
N GLY A 8 -3.45 -13.30 9.56
CA GLY A 8 -2.10 -13.81 9.67
C GLY A 8 -1.52 -13.93 11.06
N GLY A 9 -2.34 -14.19 12.06
CA GLY A 9 -1.84 -14.50 13.38
C GLY A 9 -1.18 -13.34 14.12
N LEU A 10 -1.54 -12.13 13.79
CA LEU A 10 -1.13 -10.95 14.55
C LEU A 10 -1.67 -11.07 15.96
N LYS A 11 -0.79 -11.27 16.91
CA LYS A 11 -1.17 -11.46 18.31
C LYS A 11 -1.42 -10.13 18.99
N MET A 12 -2.56 -10.02 19.66
CA MET A 12 -2.92 -8.79 20.40
C MET A 12 -1.97 -8.48 21.58
N ALA A 13 -1.30 -9.50 22.11
CA ALA A 13 -0.53 -9.40 23.36
C ALA A 13 0.74 -8.55 23.28
N ASP A 14 1.31 -8.38 22.08
CA ASP A 14 2.62 -7.74 21.91
C ASP A 14 2.53 -6.37 21.22
N LYS A 15 1.44 -5.63 21.44
CA LYS A 15 1.12 -4.53 20.56
C LYS A 15 1.22 -3.15 21.20
N THR A 16 1.90 -2.27 20.47
CA THR A 16 1.81 -0.84 20.68
C THR A 16 0.45 -0.33 20.17
N ASN A 17 0.03 0.83 20.61
CA ASN A 17 -1.21 1.47 20.16
C ASN A 17 -1.25 1.62 18.62
N ALA A 18 -0.11 1.85 17.99
CA ALA A 18 0.01 1.97 16.54
C ALA A 18 -0.34 0.64 15.84
N ASN A 19 0.13 -0.49 16.38
CA ASN A 19 -0.16 -1.81 15.84
C ASN A 19 -1.65 -2.17 15.94
N ILE A 20 -2.28 -1.82 17.05
CA ILE A 20 -3.71 -2.03 17.26
C ILE A 20 -4.52 -1.23 16.23
N GLY A 21 -4.11 0.01 15.98
CA GLY A 21 -4.74 0.85 14.97
C GLY A 21 -4.64 0.27 13.57
N PHE A 22 -3.45 -0.21 13.20
CA PHE A 22 -3.20 -0.84 11.90
C PHE A 22 -4.08 -2.08 11.68
N GLU A 23 -4.17 -2.96 12.67
CA GLU A 23 -5.01 -4.16 12.57
C GLU A 23 -6.48 -3.82 12.39
N LYS A 24 -6.95 -2.81 13.12
CA LYS A 24 -8.32 -2.34 12.98
C LYS A 24 -8.59 -1.86 11.56
N GLN A 25 -7.65 -1.14 10.96
CA GLN A 25 -7.78 -0.66 9.59
C GLN A 25 -7.83 -1.80 8.57
N LEU A 26 -7.01 -2.82 8.75
CA LEU A 26 -7.06 -4.02 7.91
C LEU A 26 -8.41 -4.72 8.02
N TRP A 27 -8.93 -4.83 9.24
CA TRP A 27 -10.23 -5.43 9.49
C TRP A 27 -11.34 -4.61 8.83
N ASP A 28 -11.33 -3.29 8.99
CA ASP A 28 -12.33 -2.40 8.39
C ASP A 28 -12.30 -2.52 6.86
N ALA A 29 -11.12 -2.57 6.25
CA ALA A 29 -10.97 -2.77 4.81
C ALA A 29 -11.53 -4.12 4.35
N ALA A 30 -11.25 -5.18 5.11
CA ALA A 30 -11.78 -6.50 4.82
C ALA A 30 -13.30 -6.55 4.92
N CYS A 31 -13.88 -5.86 5.91
CA CYS A 31 -15.33 -5.77 6.08
C CYS A 31 -16.01 -5.06 4.89
N VAL A 32 -15.38 -4.02 4.35
CA VAL A 32 -15.87 -3.32 3.16
C VAL A 32 -15.92 -4.26 1.95
N LEU A 33 -14.91 -5.12 1.81
CA LEU A 33 -14.83 -6.07 0.69
C LEU A 33 -15.65 -7.34 0.91
N TRP A 34 -16.03 -7.61 2.16
CA TRP A 34 -16.75 -8.83 2.53
C TRP A 34 -18.08 -8.94 1.77
N GLY A 35 -18.30 -10.09 1.14
CA GLY A 35 -19.50 -10.35 0.36
C GLY A 35 -19.50 -9.79 -1.06
N HIS A 36 -18.52 -8.99 -1.43
CA HIS A 36 -18.39 -8.42 -2.78
C HIS A 36 -17.46 -9.22 -3.69
N ILE A 37 -16.44 -9.85 -3.09
CA ILE A 37 -15.48 -10.69 -3.82
C ILE A 37 -15.09 -11.90 -2.94
N PRO A 38 -14.60 -13.00 -3.56
CA PRO A 38 -14.10 -14.15 -2.81
C PRO A 38 -12.99 -13.80 -1.84
N ALA A 39 -12.90 -14.50 -0.73
CA ALA A 39 -11.93 -14.25 0.33
C ALA A 39 -10.47 -14.21 -0.15
N ALA A 40 -10.11 -15.10 -1.08
CA ALA A 40 -8.76 -15.12 -1.65
C ALA A 40 -8.45 -13.84 -2.44
N GLU A 41 -9.45 -13.27 -3.08
CA GLU A 41 -9.29 -12.06 -3.91
C GLU A 41 -9.19 -10.80 -3.05
N TYR A 42 -10.03 -10.62 -2.02
CA TYR A 42 -9.93 -9.43 -1.19
C TYR A 42 -8.59 -9.38 -0.43
N ARG A 43 -8.04 -10.53 -0.08
CA ARG A 43 -6.72 -10.60 0.56
C ARG A 43 -5.63 -10.01 -0.36
N LYS A 44 -5.64 -10.39 -1.64
CA LYS A 44 -4.70 -9.84 -2.63
C LYS A 44 -4.87 -8.34 -2.80
N VAL A 45 -6.11 -7.87 -2.86
CA VAL A 45 -6.42 -6.44 -2.96
C VAL A 45 -5.82 -5.67 -1.79
N ILE A 46 -6.06 -6.14 -0.57
CA ILE A 46 -5.59 -5.50 0.65
C ILE A 46 -4.06 -5.50 0.72
N ILE A 47 -3.42 -6.65 0.50
CA ILE A 47 -1.96 -6.78 0.56
C ILE A 47 -1.29 -5.86 -0.45
N GLY A 48 -1.81 -5.82 -1.68
CA GLY A 48 -1.28 -4.94 -2.72
C GLY A 48 -1.38 -3.47 -2.36
N LEU A 49 -2.49 -3.05 -1.78
CA LEU A 49 -2.70 -1.65 -1.37
C LEU A 49 -1.81 -1.28 -0.17
N ILE A 50 -1.62 -2.17 0.78
CA ILE A 50 -0.69 -1.96 1.89
C ILE A 50 0.72 -1.75 1.36
N PHE A 51 1.16 -2.63 0.46
CA PHE A 51 2.49 -2.55 -0.13
C PHE A 51 2.68 -1.24 -0.88
N LEU A 52 1.70 -0.86 -1.68
CA LEU A 52 1.72 0.39 -2.43
C LEU A 52 1.75 1.61 -1.51
N ARG A 53 0.97 1.59 -0.43
CA ARG A 53 0.94 2.65 0.57
C ARG A 53 2.30 2.80 1.27
N TYR A 54 2.88 1.66 1.66
CA TYR A 54 4.19 1.61 2.30
C TYR A 54 5.30 2.13 1.38
N ILE A 55 5.38 1.60 0.15
CA ILE A 55 6.39 2.01 -0.83
C ILE A 55 6.31 3.52 -1.10
N SER A 56 5.09 4.02 -1.28
CA SER A 56 4.88 5.45 -1.53
C SER A 56 5.31 6.31 -0.34
N ALA A 57 5.02 5.89 0.88
CA ALA A 57 5.42 6.62 2.08
C ALA A 57 6.94 6.65 2.26
N ALA A 58 7.61 5.52 2.05
CA ALA A 58 9.07 5.42 2.14
C ALA A 58 9.74 6.29 1.07
N PHE A 59 9.23 6.26 -0.15
CA PHE A 59 9.70 7.10 -1.23
C PHE A 59 9.54 8.59 -0.88
N GLU A 60 8.37 8.98 -0.43
CA GLU A 60 8.05 10.38 -0.11
C GLU A 60 8.96 10.93 0.99
N LYS A 61 9.23 10.13 2.00
CA LYS A 61 10.16 10.49 3.07
C LYS A 61 11.55 10.78 2.50
N ARG A 62 12.08 9.87 1.67
CA ARG A 62 13.39 10.04 1.04
C ARG A 62 13.40 11.22 0.08
N TYR A 63 12.35 11.38 -0.70
CA TYR A 63 12.19 12.52 -1.61
C TYR A 63 12.31 13.85 -0.86
N ASN A 64 11.61 13.98 0.25
CA ASN A 64 11.64 15.19 1.06
C ASN A 64 13.02 15.46 1.66
N GLU A 65 13.75 14.42 2.07
CA GLU A 65 15.14 14.54 2.53
C GLU A 65 16.04 15.09 1.42
N LEU A 66 15.92 14.53 0.21
CA LEU A 66 16.72 14.95 -0.92
C LEU A 66 16.44 16.40 -1.37
N VAL A 67 15.16 16.77 -1.34
CA VAL A 67 14.75 18.15 -1.64
C VAL A 67 15.31 19.11 -0.57
N ALA A 68 15.26 18.72 0.70
CA ALA A 68 15.81 19.53 1.79
C ALA A 68 17.33 19.72 1.70
N ASP A 69 18.05 18.71 1.23
CA ASP A 69 19.49 18.79 0.99
C ASP A 69 19.86 19.76 -0.14
N GLY A 70 18.96 19.96 -1.09
CA GLY A 70 19.12 20.97 -2.14
C GLY A 70 20.14 20.66 -3.23
N ASP A 71 20.62 19.41 -3.31
CA ASP A 71 21.66 18.99 -4.27
C ASP A 71 21.10 18.52 -5.61
N GLY A 72 19.77 18.47 -5.76
CA GLY A 72 19.11 18.10 -7.02
C GLY A 72 19.04 16.60 -7.30
N PHE A 73 19.22 15.75 -6.30
CA PHE A 73 19.19 14.29 -6.46
C PHE A 73 17.81 13.67 -6.32
N GLU A 74 16.76 14.45 -6.10
CA GLU A 74 15.39 13.95 -5.89
C GLU A 74 14.82 13.17 -7.06
N ASP A 75 15.37 13.36 -8.26
CA ASP A 75 14.97 12.62 -9.46
C ASP A 75 15.96 11.51 -9.85
N ASP A 76 17.01 11.31 -9.07
CA ASP A 76 18.01 10.28 -9.32
C ASP A 76 17.64 8.98 -8.63
N MET A 77 17.33 7.94 -9.40
CA MET A 77 16.95 6.63 -8.87
C MET A 77 18.00 6.05 -7.92
N ASP A 78 19.28 6.27 -8.20
CA ASP A 78 20.36 5.73 -7.38
C ASP A 78 20.33 6.29 -5.95
N ALA A 79 19.88 7.53 -5.78
CA ALA A 79 19.74 8.14 -4.45
C ALA A 79 18.72 7.44 -3.56
N TYR A 80 17.77 6.72 -4.16
CA TYR A 80 16.78 5.90 -3.44
C TYR A 80 17.30 4.49 -3.22
N THR A 81 17.87 3.89 -4.23
CA THR A 81 18.40 2.52 -4.17
C THR A 81 19.49 2.39 -3.10
N MET A 82 20.33 3.39 -2.93
CA MET A 82 21.36 3.43 -1.89
C MET A 82 20.81 3.27 -0.48
N GLU A 83 19.59 3.75 -0.26
CA GLU A 83 18.90 3.68 1.04
C GLU A 83 17.87 2.55 1.10
N ASN A 84 17.90 1.62 0.16
CA ASN A 84 16.95 0.52 0.03
C ASN A 84 15.49 1.00 -0.10
N VAL A 85 15.30 2.12 -0.78
CA VAL A 85 13.98 2.70 -1.06
C VAL A 85 13.66 2.47 -2.54
N PHE A 86 12.48 1.92 -2.82
CA PHE A 86 12.01 1.78 -4.19
C PHE A 86 11.64 3.14 -4.77
N PHE A 87 12.04 3.36 -6.02
CA PHE A 87 11.65 4.58 -6.72
C PHE A 87 10.17 4.51 -7.12
N VAL A 88 9.41 5.56 -6.84
CA VAL A 88 7.99 5.63 -7.17
C VAL A 88 7.77 6.78 -8.14
N PRO A 89 7.47 6.48 -9.42
CA PRO A 89 7.14 7.55 -10.37
C PRO A 89 5.84 8.25 -9.97
N GLU A 90 5.65 9.45 -10.47
CA GLU A 90 4.56 10.33 -10.05
C GLU A 90 3.18 9.69 -10.17
N GLU A 91 2.93 8.96 -11.25
CA GLU A 91 1.66 8.26 -11.47
C GLU A 91 1.39 7.12 -10.48
N ALA A 92 2.41 6.66 -9.78
CA ALA A 92 2.29 5.57 -8.80
C ALA A 92 2.30 6.05 -7.35
N ARG A 93 2.48 7.33 -7.11
CA ARG A 93 2.49 7.88 -5.74
C ARG A 93 1.09 7.81 -5.14
N TRP A 94 1.04 7.57 -3.84
CA TRP A 94 -0.24 7.40 -3.14
C TRP A 94 -1.18 8.59 -3.31
N SER A 95 -0.65 9.81 -3.36
CA SER A 95 -1.46 11.01 -3.59
C SER A 95 -2.22 10.96 -4.91
N THR A 96 -1.62 10.42 -5.96
CA THR A 96 -2.26 10.23 -7.26
C THR A 96 -3.37 9.19 -7.18
N ILE A 97 -3.12 8.08 -6.49
CA ILE A 97 -4.10 7.02 -6.28
C ILE A 97 -5.27 7.52 -5.46
N ALA A 98 -5.00 8.21 -4.36
CA ALA A 98 -6.03 8.77 -3.48
C ALA A 98 -6.93 9.77 -4.21
N SER A 99 -6.35 10.58 -5.10
CA SER A 99 -7.13 11.55 -5.89
C SER A 99 -8.09 10.88 -6.87
N ALA A 100 -7.80 9.65 -7.29
CA ALA A 100 -8.63 8.87 -8.22
C ALA A 100 -9.63 7.92 -7.51
N ALA A 101 -9.64 7.89 -6.18
CA ALA A 101 -10.38 6.90 -5.39
C ALA A 101 -11.87 6.84 -5.74
N HIS A 102 -12.49 7.98 -6.03
CA HIS A 102 -13.93 8.07 -6.33
C HIS A 102 -14.22 8.17 -7.83
N THR A 103 -13.28 7.78 -8.66
CA THR A 103 -13.46 7.74 -10.12
C THR A 103 -13.65 6.29 -10.60
N PRO A 104 -14.33 6.07 -11.75
CA PRO A 104 -14.42 4.73 -12.33
C PRO A 104 -13.08 4.13 -12.74
N GLU A 105 -12.05 4.97 -12.89
CA GLU A 105 -10.71 4.60 -13.33
C GLU A 105 -9.79 4.15 -12.19
N ILE A 106 -10.26 4.13 -10.95
CA ILE A 106 -9.40 3.80 -9.79
C ILE A 106 -8.66 2.47 -9.97
N GLY A 107 -9.32 1.45 -10.49
CA GLY A 107 -8.69 0.16 -10.74
C GLY A 107 -7.56 0.25 -11.77
N THR A 108 -7.79 0.97 -12.85
CA THR A 108 -6.78 1.21 -13.90
C THR A 108 -5.61 2.03 -13.36
N VAL A 109 -5.88 3.03 -12.55
CA VAL A 109 -4.85 3.86 -11.91
C VAL A 109 -3.95 3.00 -11.04
N ILE A 110 -4.52 2.10 -10.23
CA ILE A 110 -3.74 1.19 -9.39
C ILE A 110 -2.92 0.21 -10.23
N ASP A 111 -3.53 -0.41 -11.25
CA ASP A 111 -2.81 -1.33 -12.12
C ASP A 111 -1.64 -0.65 -12.83
N ASN A 112 -1.83 0.55 -13.32
CA ASN A 112 -0.77 1.33 -13.96
C ASN A 112 0.33 1.71 -12.97
N ALA A 113 -0.05 2.04 -11.73
CA ALA A 113 0.91 2.30 -10.65
C ALA A 113 1.80 1.08 -10.37
N MET A 114 1.20 -0.11 -10.28
CA MET A 114 1.94 -1.35 -10.08
C MET A 114 2.93 -1.61 -11.22
N ARG A 115 2.49 -1.43 -12.47
CA ARG A 115 3.36 -1.59 -13.64
C ARG A 115 4.51 -0.58 -13.67
N ALA A 116 4.22 0.67 -13.32
CA ALA A 116 5.23 1.73 -13.29
C ALA A 116 6.31 1.47 -12.24
N ILE A 117 5.91 1.01 -11.05
CA ILE A 117 6.86 0.64 -9.99
C ILE A 117 7.72 -0.55 -10.43
N GLU A 118 7.12 -1.57 -11.03
CA GLU A 118 7.88 -2.73 -11.54
C GLU A 118 8.86 -2.33 -12.64
N ALA A 119 8.48 -1.39 -13.51
CA ALA A 119 9.35 -0.92 -14.60
C ALA A 119 10.60 -0.23 -14.08
N ASP A 120 10.47 0.54 -13.00
CA ASP A 120 11.59 1.29 -12.41
C ASP A 120 12.36 0.50 -11.35
N ASN A 121 11.84 -0.63 -10.92
CA ASN A 121 12.44 -1.48 -9.88
C ASN A 121 12.45 -2.94 -10.34
N LYS A 122 13.52 -3.35 -10.99
CA LYS A 122 13.63 -4.67 -11.62
C LYS A 122 13.42 -5.84 -10.66
N VAL A 123 13.79 -5.69 -9.40
CA VAL A 123 13.60 -6.72 -8.37
C VAL A 123 12.12 -7.00 -8.09
N LEU A 124 11.23 -6.08 -8.45
CA LEU A 124 9.79 -6.22 -8.28
C LEU A 124 9.08 -6.71 -9.54
N LYS A 125 9.79 -7.01 -10.61
CA LYS A 125 9.19 -7.42 -11.87
C LYS A 125 8.28 -8.63 -11.69
N ASN A 126 7.02 -8.48 -12.10
CA ASN A 126 5.97 -9.51 -12.00
C ASN A 126 5.63 -9.96 -10.57
N VAL A 127 6.02 -9.17 -9.56
CA VAL A 127 5.76 -9.50 -8.15
C VAL A 127 4.47 -8.84 -7.66
N LEU A 128 4.19 -7.62 -8.12
CA LEU A 128 3.07 -6.83 -7.61
C LEU A 128 1.72 -7.33 -8.15
N PRO A 129 0.69 -7.42 -7.29
CA PRO A 129 -0.63 -7.82 -7.76
C PRO A 129 -1.22 -6.77 -8.70
N LYS A 130 -1.96 -7.26 -9.68
CA LYS A 130 -2.68 -6.45 -10.66
C LYS A 130 -4.14 -6.93 -10.67
N ASN A 131 -4.94 -6.57 -11.65
CA ASN A 131 -6.36 -6.90 -11.76
C ASN A 131 -7.30 -6.05 -10.91
N TYR A 132 -6.85 -4.88 -10.46
CA TYR A 132 -7.73 -3.91 -9.81
C TYR A 132 -8.76 -3.33 -10.78
N ALA A 133 -8.46 -3.35 -12.08
CA ALA A 133 -9.39 -2.94 -13.13
C ALA A 133 -10.40 -4.02 -13.51
N SER A 134 -10.33 -5.22 -12.92
CA SER A 134 -11.25 -6.32 -13.23
C SER A 134 -12.71 -5.90 -13.06
N PRO A 135 -13.60 -6.31 -14.00
CA PRO A 135 -15.04 -6.05 -13.86
C PRO A 135 -15.65 -6.68 -12.60
N ASP A 136 -15.02 -7.74 -12.08
CA ASP A 136 -15.48 -8.44 -10.88
C ASP A 136 -15.24 -7.63 -9.59
N LEU A 137 -14.37 -6.62 -9.64
CA LEU A 137 -14.08 -5.75 -8.52
C LEU A 137 -14.87 -4.44 -8.67
N ASP A 138 -15.80 -4.22 -7.76
CA ASP A 138 -16.60 -2.97 -7.72
C ASP A 138 -15.68 -1.78 -7.43
N LYS A 139 -15.65 -0.82 -8.34
CA LYS A 139 -14.77 0.35 -8.24
C LYS A 139 -15.15 1.30 -7.11
N ARG A 140 -16.43 1.34 -6.75
CA ARG A 140 -16.88 2.12 -5.60
C ARG A 140 -16.35 1.53 -4.30
N VAL A 141 -16.42 0.21 -4.17
CA VAL A 141 -15.89 -0.52 -3.00
C VAL A 141 -14.39 -0.35 -2.92
N LEU A 142 -13.69 -0.45 -4.05
CA LEU A 142 -12.25 -0.22 -4.12
C LEU A 142 -11.88 1.19 -3.67
N GLY A 143 -12.64 2.19 -4.09
CA GLY A 143 -12.44 3.58 -3.65
C GLY A 143 -12.61 3.75 -2.15
N GLU A 144 -13.59 3.07 -1.54
CA GLU A 144 -13.78 3.08 -0.09
C GLU A 144 -12.57 2.49 0.65
N VAL A 145 -12.00 1.41 0.13
CA VAL A 145 -10.79 0.79 0.69
C VAL A 145 -9.59 1.73 0.59
N VAL A 146 -9.43 2.40 -0.56
CA VAL A 146 -8.37 3.41 -0.73
C VAL A 146 -8.52 4.55 0.28
N ASP A 147 -9.75 4.99 0.55
CA ASP A 147 -10.01 6.03 1.56
C ASP A 147 -9.62 5.56 2.97
N ILE A 148 -9.91 4.32 3.31
CA ILE A 148 -9.50 3.75 4.60
C ILE A 148 -7.98 3.80 4.75
N PHE A 149 -7.25 3.38 3.72
CA PHE A 149 -5.79 3.41 3.75
C PHE A 149 -5.21 4.83 3.73
N THR A 150 -5.90 5.76 3.09
CA THR A 150 -5.47 7.16 3.05
C THR A 150 -5.62 7.85 4.41
N ASN A 151 -6.77 7.68 5.04
CA ASN A 151 -7.15 8.47 6.21
C ASN A 151 -6.79 7.83 7.53
N ASN A 152 -6.69 6.51 7.58
CA ASN A 152 -6.65 5.77 8.83
C ASN A 152 -5.33 5.06 9.10
N ILE A 153 -4.49 4.88 8.08
CA ILE A 153 -3.18 4.21 8.25
C ILE A 153 -2.09 5.26 8.33
N ASP A 154 -1.40 5.29 9.46
CA ASP A 154 -0.24 6.15 9.64
C ASP A 154 1.02 5.39 9.26
N MET A 155 1.68 5.86 8.20
CA MET A 155 2.95 5.32 7.70
C MET A 155 4.14 6.20 8.04
N SER A 156 3.99 7.14 8.99
CA SER A 156 5.07 8.05 9.37
C SER A 156 6.25 7.34 10.04
N ASP A 157 6.00 6.23 10.74
CA ASP A 157 7.04 5.38 11.30
C ASP A 157 7.39 4.28 10.31
N THR A 158 8.46 4.48 9.54
CA THR A 158 8.87 3.56 8.48
C THR A 158 9.35 2.20 9.01
N GLU A 159 9.98 2.15 10.18
CA GLU A 159 10.42 0.89 10.77
C GLU A 159 9.23 0.04 11.20
N ALA A 160 8.28 0.64 11.90
CA ALA A 160 7.06 -0.05 12.31
C ALA A 160 6.24 -0.48 11.10
N SER A 161 6.17 0.35 10.07
CA SER A 161 5.44 0.04 8.83
C SER A 161 6.10 -1.10 8.07
N GLU A 162 7.42 -1.15 8.01
CA GLU A 162 8.18 -2.22 7.37
C GLU A 162 7.94 -3.56 8.07
N ASP A 163 8.00 -3.57 9.40
CA ASP A 163 7.74 -4.77 10.20
C ASP A 163 6.29 -5.27 10.00
N LEU A 164 5.33 -4.37 9.99
CA LEU A 164 3.93 -4.71 9.74
C LEU A 164 3.72 -5.26 8.34
N LEU A 165 4.37 -4.68 7.35
CA LEU A 165 4.32 -5.16 5.98
C LEU A 165 4.89 -6.56 5.86
N GLY A 166 6.06 -6.81 6.46
CA GLY A 166 6.68 -8.12 6.49
C GLY A 166 5.78 -9.18 7.11
N ARG A 167 5.16 -8.87 8.24
CA ARG A 167 4.20 -9.76 8.92
C ARG A 167 2.98 -10.05 8.04
N THR A 168 2.47 -9.04 7.34
CA THR A 168 1.31 -9.19 6.46
C THR A 168 1.64 -10.10 5.28
N TYR A 169 2.84 -9.97 4.71
CA TYR A 169 3.28 -10.76 3.56
C TYR A 169 3.56 -12.22 3.88
N GLU A 170 3.86 -12.56 5.13
CA GLU A 170 4.08 -13.95 5.54
C GLU A 170 2.79 -14.78 5.53
N TYR A 171 1.64 -14.16 5.36
CA TYR A 171 0.32 -14.78 5.40
C TYR A 171 -0.48 -14.47 4.14
#